data_856f5483a9656a2fc865778a66722178
#
_entry.id   856f5483a9656a2fc865778a66722178
#
_cell.length_a   1.000
_cell.length_b   1.000
_cell.length_c   1.000
_cell.angle_alpha   90.00
_cell.angle_beta   90.00
_cell.angle_gamma   90.00
#
_symmetry.space_group_name_H-M   'P 1'
#
loop_
_entity.id
_entity.type
_entity.pdbx_description
1 polymer ?
#
loop_
_entity_poly.entity_id
_entity_poly.type
_entity_poly.pdbx_seq_one_letter_code
_entity_poly.pdbx_strand_id
1 'polypeptide(L)'
;MKKRMILMALTALMAAGANAQDKVVLRTGEELNVKIVQNGETSIQYQFPGEELLNEKNKREIKYIVYASGRREECSQGIEVPVIKGKADWKKVVVTYVESDVVGLKRVGELKATSGWGGALGSSMGYKGALNKLKKKAAKMGAGVILVHDNPNKLASALGGGVQVIGTAYK
;
A
#
# COMPACT_ATOMS: atom_id res chain seq x y z
N MET A 1 51.04 -31.26 -5.09
CA MET A 1 50.09 -30.50 -4.23
C MET A 1 49.39 -29.36 -4.96
N LYS A 2 50.04 -28.57 -5.82
CA LYS A 2 49.40 -27.41 -6.54
C LYS A 2 48.23 -27.78 -7.48
N LYS A 3 48.25 -28.94 -8.15
CA LYS A 3 47.15 -29.39 -9.06
C LYS A 3 45.85 -29.75 -8.31
N ARG A 4 45.91 -30.21 -7.06
CA ARG A 4 44.71 -30.54 -6.26
C ARG A 4 44.02 -29.31 -5.68
N MET A 5 44.77 -28.23 -5.43
CA MET A 5 44.20 -26.95 -4.97
C MET A 5 43.43 -26.23 -6.07
N ILE A 6 43.85 -26.35 -7.35
CA ILE A 6 43.16 -25.72 -8.48
C ILE A 6 41.81 -26.42 -8.73
N LEU A 7 41.71 -27.73 -8.55
CA LEU A 7 40.48 -28.48 -8.71
C LEU A 7 39.43 -28.15 -7.65
N MET A 8 39.86 -27.89 -6.38
CA MET A 8 38.97 -27.43 -5.28
C MET A 8 38.45 -25.99 -5.50
N ALA A 9 39.24 -25.12 -6.10
CA ALA A 9 38.81 -23.74 -6.39
C ALA A 9 37.75 -23.69 -7.52
N LEU A 10 37.81 -24.61 -8.47
CA LEU A 10 36.85 -24.66 -9.60
C LEU A 10 35.49 -25.22 -9.19
N THR A 11 35.43 -26.11 -8.18
CA THR A 11 34.15 -26.64 -7.64
C THR A 11 33.42 -25.65 -6.75
N ALA A 12 34.12 -24.71 -6.11
CA ALA A 12 33.49 -23.67 -5.28
C ALA A 12 32.77 -22.60 -6.14
N LEU A 13 33.15 -22.43 -7.42
CA LEU A 13 32.52 -21.45 -8.31
C LEU A 13 31.18 -21.94 -8.89
N MET A 14 30.91 -23.24 -8.85
CA MET A 14 29.64 -23.82 -9.37
C MET A 14 28.49 -23.76 -8.37
N ALA A 15 28.74 -23.42 -7.10
CA ALA A 15 27.71 -23.36 -6.05
C ALA A 15 26.95 -22.03 -6.01
N ALA A 16 27.35 -21.01 -6.77
CA ALA A 16 26.70 -19.70 -6.81
C ALA A 16 25.50 -19.62 -7.77
N GLY A 17 25.11 -20.74 -8.40
CA GLY A 17 23.95 -20.83 -9.30
C GLY A 17 22.62 -21.13 -8.60
N ALA A 18 22.58 -21.07 -7.25
CA ALA A 18 21.42 -21.47 -6.49
C ALA A 18 20.38 -20.34 -6.45
N ASN A 19 19.33 -20.48 -7.27
CA ASN A 19 18.02 -19.91 -7.06
C ASN A 19 18.00 -18.37 -6.90
N ALA A 20 18.44 -17.63 -7.91
CA ALA A 20 18.08 -16.23 -8.02
C ALA A 20 16.56 -16.17 -8.28
N GLN A 21 15.80 -15.96 -7.23
CA GLN A 21 14.35 -15.80 -7.27
C GLN A 21 14.02 -14.33 -7.57
N ASP A 22 12.90 -14.12 -8.20
CA ASP A 22 12.35 -12.79 -8.33
C ASP A 22 11.77 -12.37 -6.96
N LYS A 23 11.96 -11.11 -6.59
CA LYS A 23 11.38 -10.53 -5.40
C LYS A 23 10.26 -9.58 -5.80
N VAL A 24 9.05 -9.86 -5.36
CA VAL A 24 7.87 -9.01 -5.54
C VAL A 24 7.61 -8.28 -4.23
N VAL A 25 7.68 -6.95 -4.23
CA VAL A 25 7.41 -6.12 -3.04
C VAL A 25 6.03 -5.49 -3.19
N LEU A 26 5.13 -5.84 -2.28
CA LEU A 26 3.78 -5.34 -2.25
C LEU A 26 3.70 -3.92 -1.67
N ARG A 27 2.63 -3.21 -1.95
CA ARG A 27 2.36 -1.88 -1.38
C ARG A 27 2.19 -1.91 0.14
N THR A 28 1.79 -3.04 0.69
CA THR A 28 1.72 -3.30 2.14
C THR A 28 3.09 -3.38 2.81
N GLY A 29 4.18 -3.49 2.03
CA GLY A 29 5.53 -3.75 2.51
C GLY A 29 5.87 -5.23 2.65
N GLU A 30 4.94 -6.13 2.32
CA GLU A 30 5.20 -7.57 2.26
C GLU A 30 6.12 -7.90 1.07
N GLU A 31 7.07 -8.81 1.28
CA GLU A 31 8.00 -9.29 0.25
C GLU A 31 7.69 -10.75 -0.08
N LEU A 32 7.53 -11.05 -1.36
CA LEU A 32 7.33 -12.40 -1.88
C LEU A 32 8.55 -12.80 -2.70
N ASN A 33 9.21 -13.91 -2.33
CA ASN A 33 10.25 -14.53 -3.13
C ASN A 33 9.61 -15.61 -3.99
N VAL A 34 9.56 -15.40 -5.30
CA VAL A 34 8.76 -16.19 -6.24
C VAL A 34 9.51 -16.36 -7.55
N LYS A 35 9.00 -17.23 -8.43
CA LYS A 35 9.38 -17.30 -9.83
C LYS A 35 8.26 -16.67 -10.66
N ILE A 36 8.54 -15.56 -11.32
CA ILE A 36 7.58 -14.94 -12.25
C ILE A 36 7.56 -15.77 -13.52
N VAL A 37 6.37 -16.28 -13.85
CA VAL A 37 6.13 -17.10 -15.07
C VAL A 37 5.68 -16.21 -16.22
N GLN A 38 4.81 -15.24 -15.92
CA GLN A 38 4.31 -14.30 -16.91
C GLN A 38 4.19 -12.90 -16.28
N ASN A 39 4.65 -11.90 -17.04
CA ASN A 39 4.50 -10.49 -16.68
C ASN A 39 3.56 -9.83 -17.70
N GLY A 40 2.28 -9.76 -17.36
CA GLY A 40 1.23 -9.11 -18.15
C GLY A 40 1.20 -7.60 -17.95
N GLU A 41 0.27 -6.93 -18.61
CA GLU A 41 0.08 -5.49 -18.49
C GLU A 41 -0.51 -5.09 -17.12
N THR A 42 -1.52 -5.83 -16.65
CA THR A 42 -2.28 -5.52 -15.41
C THR A 42 -1.97 -6.44 -14.24
N SER A 43 -1.41 -7.62 -14.50
CA SER A 43 -1.11 -8.64 -13.49
C SER A 43 0.17 -9.39 -13.82
N ILE A 44 0.72 -10.05 -12.81
CA ILE A 44 1.79 -11.04 -12.94
C ILE A 44 1.26 -12.41 -12.57
N GLN A 45 1.75 -13.46 -13.24
CA GLN A 45 1.58 -14.85 -12.82
C GLN A 45 2.90 -15.37 -12.27
N TYR A 46 2.84 -16.05 -11.13
CA TYR A 46 4.02 -16.49 -10.41
C TYR A 46 3.79 -17.81 -9.68
N GLN A 47 4.88 -18.48 -9.34
CA GLN A 47 4.91 -19.71 -8.54
C GLN A 47 5.80 -19.51 -7.31
N PHE A 48 5.39 -20.06 -6.17
CA PHE A 48 6.29 -20.20 -5.04
C PHE A 48 7.33 -21.28 -5.28
N PRO A 49 8.52 -21.16 -4.67
CA PRO A 49 9.56 -22.18 -4.80
C PRO A 49 9.07 -23.55 -4.34
N GLY A 50 9.22 -24.57 -5.21
CA GLY A 50 8.79 -25.93 -4.91
C GLY A 50 7.30 -26.19 -5.12
N GLU A 51 6.53 -25.22 -5.58
CA GLU A 51 5.10 -25.36 -5.89
C GLU A 51 4.88 -25.29 -7.42
N GLU A 52 3.97 -26.11 -7.93
CA GLU A 52 3.51 -26.05 -9.32
C GLU A 52 2.30 -25.12 -9.50
N LEU A 53 1.68 -24.71 -8.39
CA LEU A 53 0.49 -23.87 -8.41
C LEU A 53 0.82 -22.49 -8.99
N LEU A 54 0.05 -22.09 -10.00
CA LEU A 54 0.15 -20.77 -10.60
C LEU A 54 -0.73 -19.79 -9.83
N ASN A 55 -0.10 -18.76 -9.29
CA ASN A 55 -0.76 -17.68 -8.59
C ASN A 55 -0.81 -16.43 -9.46
N GLU A 56 -1.79 -15.58 -9.25
CA GLU A 56 -1.92 -14.29 -9.93
C GLU A 56 -1.96 -13.13 -8.94
N LYS A 57 -1.30 -12.02 -9.28
CA LYS A 57 -1.30 -10.78 -8.49
C LYS A 57 -1.43 -9.58 -9.40
N ASN A 58 -2.36 -8.66 -9.05
CA ASN A 58 -2.54 -7.43 -9.79
C ASN A 58 -1.35 -6.47 -9.56
N LYS A 59 -0.83 -5.85 -10.64
CA LYS A 59 0.29 -4.90 -10.57
C LYS A 59 -0.01 -3.67 -9.70
N ARG A 60 -1.27 -3.29 -9.52
CA ARG A 60 -1.67 -2.21 -8.60
C ARG A 60 -1.40 -2.53 -7.12
N GLU A 61 -1.32 -3.82 -6.76
CA GLU A 61 -0.96 -4.28 -5.42
C GLU A 61 0.56 -4.32 -5.20
N ILE A 62 1.33 -4.33 -6.30
CA ILE A 62 2.78 -4.45 -6.30
C ILE A 62 3.40 -3.06 -6.32
N LYS A 63 4.34 -2.80 -5.42
CA LYS A 63 5.12 -1.57 -5.42
C LYS A 63 6.21 -1.64 -6.49
N TYR A 64 7.02 -2.70 -6.46
CA TYR A 64 8.04 -2.98 -7.46
C TYR A 64 8.41 -4.47 -7.49
N ILE A 65 9.04 -4.88 -8.57
CA ILE A 65 9.60 -6.21 -8.78
C ILE A 65 11.11 -6.08 -8.92
N VAL A 66 11.88 -6.92 -8.24
CA VAL A 66 13.31 -7.12 -8.49
C VAL A 66 13.46 -8.51 -9.07
N TYR A 67 13.83 -8.57 -10.34
CA TYR A 67 14.06 -9.83 -11.03
C TYR A 67 15.37 -10.49 -10.58
N ALA A 68 15.45 -11.79 -10.73
CA ALA A 68 16.67 -12.58 -10.51
C ALA A 68 17.90 -12.02 -11.23
N SER A 69 17.71 -11.35 -12.37
CA SER A 69 18.74 -10.63 -13.12
C SER A 69 19.25 -9.34 -12.48
N GLY A 70 18.65 -8.90 -11.38
CA GLY A 70 18.89 -7.60 -10.75
C GLY A 70 18.11 -6.42 -11.36
N ARG A 71 17.36 -6.65 -12.46
CA ARG A 71 16.50 -5.61 -13.05
C ARG A 71 15.36 -5.28 -12.09
N ARG A 72 15.09 -4.00 -11.89
CA ARG A 72 13.95 -3.51 -11.10
C ARG A 72 12.89 -2.91 -12.03
N GLU A 73 11.62 -3.23 -11.74
CA GLU A 73 10.44 -2.72 -12.43
C GLU A 73 9.47 -2.13 -11.39
N GLU A 74 9.16 -0.85 -11.53
CA GLU A 74 8.14 -0.19 -10.71
C GLU A 74 6.76 -0.50 -11.31
N CYS A 75 5.86 -1.07 -10.50
CA CYS A 75 4.55 -1.54 -10.97
C CYS A 75 3.41 -0.59 -10.65
N SER A 76 3.49 0.14 -9.55
CA SER A 76 2.39 0.99 -9.07
C SER A 76 2.85 2.42 -8.85
N GLN A 77 2.13 3.37 -9.46
CA GLN A 77 2.20 4.79 -9.13
C GLN A 77 1.20 5.17 -8.02
N GLY A 78 0.70 4.18 -7.26
CA GLY A 78 -0.25 4.40 -6.18
C GLY A 78 0.31 5.28 -5.06
N ILE A 79 -0.58 5.77 -4.19
CA ILE A 79 -0.23 6.59 -3.02
C ILE A 79 0.81 5.86 -2.16
N GLU A 80 1.86 6.58 -1.76
CA GLU A 80 2.79 6.09 -0.76
C GLU A 80 2.06 5.96 0.59
N VAL A 81 2.13 4.76 1.18
CA VAL A 81 1.48 4.48 2.46
C VAL A 81 2.46 4.79 3.58
N PRO A 82 2.23 5.85 4.36
CA PRO A 82 3.14 6.21 5.44
C PRO A 82 3.03 5.23 6.61
N VAL A 83 4.16 4.94 7.22
CA VAL A 83 4.21 4.16 8.47
C VAL A 83 3.67 5.00 9.62
N ILE A 84 2.59 4.55 10.24
CA ILE A 84 1.94 5.21 11.37
C ILE A 84 2.25 4.41 12.64
N LYS A 85 3.04 4.99 13.52
CA LYS A 85 3.43 4.38 14.82
C LYS A 85 2.43 4.70 15.94
N GLY A 86 1.56 5.69 15.75
CA GLY A 86 0.57 6.05 16.75
C GLY A 86 -0.13 7.38 16.46
N LYS A 87 -0.95 7.81 17.41
CA LYS A 87 -1.80 9.03 17.27
C LYS A 87 -1.01 10.30 16.92
N ALA A 88 0.25 10.42 17.35
CA ALA A 88 1.09 11.58 17.07
C ALA A 88 1.36 11.75 15.56
N ASP A 89 1.38 10.65 14.81
CA ASP A 89 1.65 10.64 13.37
C ASP A 89 0.45 11.03 12.50
N TRP A 90 -0.66 11.49 13.08
CA TRP A 90 -1.89 11.79 12.35
C TRP A 90 -1.72 12.76 11.17
N LYS A 91 -0.70 13.65 11.22
CA LYS A 91 -0.40 14.57 10.11
C LYS A 91 0.11 13.85 8.87
N LYS A 92 0.79 12.71 9.04
CA LYS A 92 1.32 11.86 7.96
C LYS A 92 0.22 11.11 7.21
N VAL A 93 -0.94 10.90 7.84
CA VAL A 93 -2.05 10.17 7.22
C VAL A 93 -2.48 10.84 5.93
N VAL A 94 -2.44 10.10 4.84
CA VAL A 94 -2.84 10.55 3.50
C VAL A 94 -4.36 10.44 3.36
N VAL A 95 -4.96 11.40 2.68
CA VAL A 95 -6.40 11.38 2.35
C VAL A 95 -6.53 11.29 0.83
N THR A 96 -7.31 10.36 0.37
CA THR A 96 -7.65 10.20 -1.05
C THR A 96 -9.16 10.14 -1.25
N TYR A 97 -9.60 10.44 -2.46
CA TYR A 97 -10.97 10.33 -2.94
C TYR A 97 -11.07 9.32 -4.09
N VAL A 98 -9.95 8.69 -4.43
CA VAL A 98 -9.81 7.81 -5.57
C VAL A 98 -9.71 6.37 -5.08
N GLU A 99 -10.67 5.53 -5.45
CA GLU A 99 -10.72 4.13 -5.01
C GLU A 99 -9.52 3.31 -5.48
N SER A 100 -9.00 3.60 -6.68
CA SER A 100 -7.81 2.90 -7.19
C SER A 100 -6.55 3.08 -6.33
N ASP A 101 -6.50 4.15 -5.53
CA ASP A 101 -5.36 4.43 -4.66
C ASP A 101 -5.23 3.47 -3.48
N VAL A 102 -6.34 2.84 -3.10
CA VAL A 102 -6.40 1.91 -1.96
C VAL A 102 -6.44 0.45 -2.38
N VAL A 103 -6.37 0.17 -3.69
CA VAL A 103 -6.28 -1.21 -4.20
C VAL A 103 -5.00 -1.87 -3.66
N GLY A 104 -5.14 -3.08 -3.12
CA GLY A 104 -4.04 -3.84 -2.51
C GLY A 104 -3.68 -3.42 -1.09
N LEU A 105 -4.34 -2.41 -0.52
CA LEU A 105 -4.15 -2.04 0.87
C LEU A 105 -5.13 -2.82 1.78
N LYS A 106 -4.68 -3.12 2.99
CA LYS A 106 -5.52 -3.80 3.97
C LYS A 106 -6.50 -2.81 4.60
N ARG A 107 -7.82 -3.07 4.44
CA ARG A 107 -8.86 -2.32 5.12
C ARG A 107 -8.75 -2.51 6.64
N VAL A 108 -8.72 -1.41 7.38
CA VAL A 108 -8.63 -1.40 8.86
C VAL A 108 -10.01 -1.18 9.48
N GLY A 109 -10.80 -0.27 8.91
CA GLY A 109 -12.14 -0.01 9.39
C GLY A 109 -12.75 1.25 8.80
N GLU A 110 -14.02 1.48 9.10
CA GLU A 110 -14.76 2.67 8.71
C GLU A 110 -14.61 3.76 9.77
N LEU A 111 -14.48 5.00 9.32
CA LEU A 111 -14.29 6.16 10.15
C LEU A 111 -15.36 7.20 9.85
N LYS A 112 -15.85 7.83 10.91
CA LYS A 112 -16.81 8.92 10.85
C LYS A 112 -16.38 10.04 11.76
N ALA A 113 -16.39 11.26 11.26
CA ALA A 113 -16.10 12.45 12.06
C ALA A 113 -17.04 13.60 11.70
N THR A 114 -17.43 14.33 12.71
CA THR A 114 -18.21 15.56 12.58
C THR A 114 -17.40 16.73 13.13
N SER A 115 -17.46 17.88 12.47
CA SER A 115 -17.04 19.14 13.07
C SER A 115 -18.27 19.92 13.47
N GLY A 116 -18.13 20.70 14.55
CA GLY A 116 -19.21 21.57 15.02
C GLY A 116 -19.54 22.68 14.03
N TRP A 117 -20.50 23.47 14.34
CA TRP A 117 -21.13 24.57 13.61
C TRP A 117 -20.38 25.07 12.37
N GLY A 118 -20.93 24.80 11.21
CA GLY A 118 -20.51 25.34 9.94
C GLY A 118 -21.71 26.02 9.28
N GLY A 119 -21.96 27.29 9.60
CA GLY A 119 -22.80 28.14 8.74
C GLY A 119 -22.12 28.31 7.37
N ALA A 120 -22.81 28.95 6.41
CA ALA A 120 -22.37 29.09 5.01
C ALA A 120 -20.92 29.58 4.82
N LEU A 121 -20.36 30.33 5.77
CA LEU A 121 -18.97 30.80 5.79
C LEU A 121 -18.00 29.84 6.47
N GLY A 122 -18.48 28.85 7.25
CA GLY A 122 -17.66 27.92 8.04
C GLY A 122 -17.54 26.52 7.42
N SER A 123 -18.17 26.25 6.27
CA SER A 123 -18.22 24.90 5.69
C SER A 123 -16.84 24.35 5.34
N SER A 124 -15.94 25.17 4.80
CA SER A 124 -14.57 24.74 4.46
C SER A 124 -13.72 24.49 5.70
N MET A 125 -13.83 25.35 6.73
CA MET A 125 -13.15 25.16 8.02
C MET A 125 -13.71 23.94 8.76
N GLY A 126 -15.03 23.77 8.71
CA GLY A 126 -15.72 22.61 9.26
C GLY A 126 -15.26 21.31 8.62
N TYR A 127 -15.17 21.26 7.30
CA TYR A 127 -14.68 20.11 6.55
C TYR A 127 -13.24 19.75 6.93
N LYS A 128 -12.33 20.74 6.94
CA LYS A 128 -10.93 20.56 7.37
C LYS A 128 -10.84 20.05 8.81
N GLY A 129 -11.68 20.56 9.70
CA GLY A 129 -11.78 20.11 11.09
C GLY A 129 -12.23 18.64 11.20
N ALA A 130 -13.24 18.23 10.41
CA ALA A 130 -13.71 16.85 10.34
C ALA A 130 -12.63 15.92 9.77
N LEU A 131 -11.94 16.30 8.69
CA LEU A 131 -10.81 15.54 8.15
C LEU A 131 -9.69 15.35 9.17
N ASN A 132 -9.33 16.40 9.91
CA ASN A 132 -8.30 16.28 10.95
C ASN A 132 -8.72 15.32 12.07
N LYS A 133 -10.01 15.28 12.42
CA LYS A 133 -10.53 14.29 13.37
C LYS A 133 -10.46 12.88 12.79
N LEU A 134 -10.77 12.69 11.50
CA LEU A 134 -10.63 11.41 10.79
C LEU A 134 -9.18 10.94 10.80
N LYS A 135 -8.22 11.80 10.42
CA LYS A 135 -6.78 11.47 10.44
C LYS A 135 -6.31 11.03 11.83
N LYS A 136 -6.77 11.71 12.90
CA LYS A 136 -6.44 11.33 14.29
C LYS A 136 -7.02 9.96 14.65
N LYS A 137 -8.22 9.62 14.16
CA LYS A 137 -8.83 8.28 14.36
C LYS A 137 -8.07 7.22 13.58
N ALA A 138 -7.74 7.46 12.31
CA ALA A 138 -6.96 6.55 11.48
C ALA A 138 -5.59 6.26 12.10
N ALA A 139 -4.88 7.29 12.54
CA ALA A 139 -3.58 7.14 13.19
C ALA A 139 -3.63 6.30 14.47
N LYS A 140 -4.71 6.40 15.26
CA LYS A 140 -4.92 5.50 16.42
C LYS A 140 -5.07 4.05 16.04
N MET A 141 -5.56 3.77 14.83
CA MET A 141 -5.74 2.40 14.29
C MET A 141 -4.51 1.94 13.50
N GLY A 142 -3.45 2.75 13.44
CA GLY A 142 -2.24 2.45 12.65
C GLY A 142 -2.47 2.51 11.15
N ALA A 143 -3.51 3.20 10.69
CA ALA A 143 -3.83 3.36 9.28
C ALA A 143 -3.11 4.57 8.68
N GLY A 144 -2.47 4.37 7.51
CA GLY A 144 -1.72 5.41 6.81
C GLY A 144 -2.52 6.14 5.74
N VAL A 145 -3.62 5.55 5.27
CA VAL A 145 -4.45 6.11 4.19
C VAL A 145 -5.92 6.12 4.61
N ILE A 146 -6.65 7.16 4.20
CA ILE A 146 -8.10 7.26 4.33
C ILE A 146 -8.68 7.51 2.94
N LEU A 147 -9.54 6.61 2.47
CA LEU A 147 -10.44 6.86 1.35
C LEU A 147 -11.68 7.56 1.90
N VAL A 148 -11.88 8.81 1.49
CA VAL A 148 -13.06 9.59 1.88
C VAL A 148 -14.17 9.32 0.89
N HIS A 149 -15.31 8.88 1.40
CA HIS A 149 -16.52 8.71 0.60
C HIS A 149 -17.22 10.06 0.42
N ASP A 150 -17.86 10.23 -0.71
CA ASP A 150 -18.65 11.45 -0.97
C ASP A 150 -19.67 11.64 0.16
N ASN A 151 -19.74 12.85 0.69
CA ASN A 151 -20.59 13.14 1.83
C ASN A 151 -22.06 13.24 1.39
N PRO A 152 -22.94 12.27 1.71
CA PRO A 152 -24.34 12.32 1.37
C PRO A 152 -25.09 13.50 2.05
N ASN A 153 -24.48 14.13 3.04
CA ASN A 153 -25.08 15.21 3.84
C ASN A 153 -24.60 16.61 3.45
N LYS A 154 -24.17 16.84 2.19
CA LYS A 154 -23.88 18.21 1.70
C LYS A 154 -25.04 19.19 1.96
N LEU A 155 -26.28 18.70 1.86
CA LEU A 155 -27.47 19.50 2.11
C LEU A 155 -27.64 19.88 3.59
N ALA A 156 -27.36 18.97 4.52
CA ALA A 156 -27.45 19.22 5.96
C ALA A 156 -26.41 20.25 6.42
N SER A 157 -25.22 20.25 5.84
CA SER A 157 -24.20 21.28 6.12
C SER A 157 -24.58 22.66 5.57
N ALA A 158 -25.33 22.72 4.46
CA ALA A 158 -25.84 23.98 3.90
C ALA A 158 -26.94 24.61 4.77
N LEU A 159 -27.68 23.81 5.54
CA LEU A 159 -28.76 24.23 6.45
C LEU A 159 -28.28 24.55 7.87
N GLY A 160 -26.95 24.70 8.10
CA GLY A 160 -26.39 25.06 9.41
C GLY A 160 -26.06 23.88 10.31
N GLY A 161 -26.20 22.64 9.83
CA GLY A 161 -25.72 21.45 10.51
C GLY A 161 -24.20 21.30 10.42
N GLY A 162 -23.60 20.57 11.37
CA GLY A 162 -22.17 20.30 11.37
C GLY A 162 -21.75 19.46 10.13
N VAL A 163 -20.54 19.69 9.61
CA VAL A 163 -19.99 18.92 8.52
C VAL A 163 -19.61 17.53 9.00
N GLN A 164 -20.21 16.50 8.42
CA GLN A 164 -19.86 15.11 8.65
C GLN A 164 -19.02 14.59 7.49
N VAL A 165 -17.94 13.88 7.80
CA VAL A 165 -17.09 13.18 6.82
C VAL A 165 -17.02 11.72 7.21
N ILE A 166 -17.21 10.86 6.21
CA ILE A 166 -17.13 9.40 6.33
C ILE A 166 -15.99 8.93 5.43
N GLY A 167 -15.21 7.98 5.88
CA GLY A 167 -14.15 7.38 5.09
C GLY A 167 -13.75 6.01 5.61
N THR A 168 -13.05 5.25 4.80
CA THR A 168 -12.48 3.96 5.15
C THR A 168 -10.97 4.10 5.34
N ALA A 169 -10.45 3.53 6.43
CA ALA A 169 -9.04 3.54 6.79
C ALA A 169 -8.34 2.29 6.24
N TYR A 170 -7.12 2.49 5.72
CA TYR A 170 -6.27 1.46 5.12
C TYR A 170 -4.83 1.53 5.64
N LYS A 171 -4.13 0.37 5.61
CA LYS A 171 -2.71 0.23 5.92
C LYS A 171 -2.02 -0.72 4.97
#